data_6426e256dd9a2119853e5f6a4e46ce9e
#
_entry.id   6426e256dd9a2119853e5f6a4e46ce9e
#
_cell.length_a   1.000
_cell.length_b   1.000
_cell.length_c   1.000
_cell.angle_alpha   90.00
_cell.angle_beta   90.00
_cell.angle_gamma   90.00
#
_symmetry.space_group_name_H-M   'P 1'
#
loop_
_entity.id
_entity.type
_entity.pdbx_description
1 polymer ?
#
loop_
_entity_poly.entity_id
_entity_poly.type
_entity_poly.pdbx_seq_one_letter_code
_entity_poly.pdbx_strand_id
1 'polypeptide(L)'
;RQRQMCIRDSVGSITVDPVLLEAAGILEYEHVHIVDVNNGSRFETYTIPGEPGSGMICLNGPAARCVATGDKIIIIAYADMTPEEAKTFEPKVVFVDDENQISRCTNYERHGRLEDM
;
A
#
# COMPACT_ATOMS: atom_id res chain seq x y z
N ARG A 1 9.46 7.56 5.46
CA ARG A 1 9.79 8.66 5.64
C ARG A 1 8.94 9.67 5.13
N GLN A 2 8.70 10.55 5.75
CA GLN A 2 7.82 11.52 5.41
C GLN A 2 8.45 12.52 4.60
N ARG A 3 7.86 13.08 3.69
CA ARG A 3 8.41 14.00 2.96
C ARG A 3 7.68 15.19 3.05
N GLN A 4 8.15 16.15 2.61
CA GLN A 4 7.50 17.31 2.69
C GLN A 4 6.37 17.35 1.79
N MET A 5 5.39 18.09 2.10
CA MET A 5 4.28 18.25 1.30
C MET A 5 4.53 19.08 0.14
N CYS A 6 3.98 18.72 -0.98
CA CYS A 6 4.01 19.53 -2.17
C CYS A 6 2.65 20.17 -2.32
N ILE A 7 2.56 21.44 -2.00
CA ILE A 7 1.29 22.12 -1.98
C ILE A 7 0.65 22.26 -3.33
N ARG A 8 1.48 22.33 -4.36
CA ARG A 8 0.95 22.47 -5.70
C ARG A 8 0.33 21.22 -6.23
N ASP A 9 0.64 20.11 -5.61
CA ASP A 9 0.16 18.83 -6.07
C ASP A 9 -1.22 18.62 -5.49
N SER A 10 -2.23 18.89 -6.29
CA SER A 10 -3.60 18.77 -5.81
C SER A 10 -4.08 17.33 -5.75
N VAL A 11 -3.37 16.43 -6.41
CA VAL A 11 -3.75 15.02 -6.43
C VAL A 11 -2.73 14.25 -5.62
N GLY A 12 -3.16 13.64 -4.53
CA GLY A 12 -2.24 12.86 -3.71
C GLY A 12 -1.86 11.59 -4.42
N SER A 13 -0.69 11.08 -4.07
CA SER A 13 -0.22 9.80 -4.59
C SER A 13 0.63 9.13 -3.53
N ILE A 14 0.94 7.86 -3.74
CA ILE A 14 1.85 7.14 -2.87
C ILE A 14 2.96 6.55 -3.71
N THR A 15 4.20 6.88 -3.36
CA THR A 15 5.38 6.33 -4.02
C THR A 15 5.78 5.08 -3.26
N VAL A 16 5.86 3.96 -3.95
CA VAL A 16 6.11 2.66 -3.33
C VAL A 16 7.24 1.97 -4.07
N ASP A 17 8.10 1.30 -3.33
CA ASP A 17 9.16 0.47 -3.91
C ASP A 17 8.52 -0.50 -4.90
N PRO A 18 8.94 -0.50 -6.16
CA PRO A 18 8.31 -1.37 -7.17
C PRO A 18 8.47 -2.85 -6.86
N VAL A 19 9.45 -3.26 -6.07
CA VAL A 19 9.55 -4.65 -5.64
C VAL A 19 8.32 -5.05 -4.84
N LEU A 20 7.82 -4.14 -3.99
CA LEU A 20 6.61 -4.40 -3.20
C LEU A 20 5.37 -4.41 -4.09
N LEU A 21 5.29 -3.48 -5.02
CA LEU A 21 4.15 -3.42 -5.94
C LEU A 21 4.05 -4.69 -6.76
N GLU A 22 5.19 -5.15 -7.29
CA GLU A 22 5.20 -6.35 -8.10
C GLU A 22 4.81 -7.57 -7.29
N ALA A 23 5.33 -7.68 -6.07
CA ALA A 23 5.00 -8.82 -5.22
C ALA A 23 3.51 -8.85 -4.89
N ALA A 24 2.89 -7.70 -4.73
CA ALA A 24 1.46 -7.61 -4.40
C ALA A 24 0.57 -7.64 -5.64
N GLY A 25 1.15 -7.57 -6.83
CA GLY A 25 0.38 -7.55 -8.06
C GLY A 25 -0.30 -6.22 -8.31
N ILE A 26 0.23 -5.13 -7.75
CA ILE A 26 -0.32 -3.81 -7.94
C ILE A 26 0.45 -3.12 -9.05
N LEU A 27 -0.29 -2.54 -9.99
CA LEU A 27 0.31 -1.90 -11.13
C LEU A 27 0.63 -0.44 -10.84
N GLU A 28 1.53 0.10 -11.63
CA GLU A 28 1.86 1.51 -11.59
C GLU A 28 0.60 2.32 -11.91
N TYR A 29 0.36 3.39 -11.17
CA TYR A 29 -0.82 4.27 -11.30
C TYR A 29 -2.14 3.59 -10.97
N GLU A 30 -2.07 2.45 -10.32
CA GLU A 30 -3.30 1.77 -9.92
C GLU A 30 -3.94 2.47 -8.73
N HIS A 31 -5.26 2.53 -8.73
CA HIS A 31 -6.04 3.12 -7.63
C HIS A 31 -5.95 2.18 -6.42
N VAL A 32 -5.59 2.73 -5.27
CA VAL A 32 -5.47 1.94 -4.04
C VAL A 32 -6.11 2.69 -2.88
N HIS A 33 -6.46 1.96 -1.84
CA HIS A 33 -6.88 2.51 -0.56
C HIS A 33 -5.73 2.38 0.41
N ILE A 34 -5.55 3.42 1.22
CA ILE A 34 -4.51 3.43 2.26
C ILE A 34 -5.20 3.50 3.60
N VAL A 35 -4.81 2.64 4.52
CA VAL A 35 -5.34 2.65 5.88
C VAL A 35 -4.17 2.84 6.82
N ASP A 36 -4.25 3.85 7.70
CA ASP A 36 -3.24 4.08 8.72
C ASP A 36 -3.69 3.32 9.96
N VAL A 37 -2.96 2.28 10.33
CA VAL A 37 -3.32 1.43 11.46
C VAL A 37 -3.25 2.19 12.77
N ASN A 38 -2.36 3.17 12.86
CA ASN A 38 -2.13 3.90 14.09
C ASN A 38 -3.23 4.91 14.42
N ASN A 39 -3.78 5.58 13.42
CA ASN A 39 -4.78 6.61 13.69
C ASN A 39 -6.14 6.33 13.05
N GLY A 40 -6.27 5.26 12.30
CA GLY A 40 -7.55 4.89 11.69
C GLY A 40 -7.91 5.66 10.43
N SER A 41 -7.05 6.52 9.93
CA SER A 41 -7.33 7.26 8.71
C SER A 41 -7.42 6.31 7.53
N ARG A 42 -8.33 6.61 6.61
CA ARG A 42 -8.47 5.82 5.41
C ARG A 42 -8.73 6.76 4.25
N PHE A 43 -7.99 6.59 3.17
CA PHE A 43 -8.13 7.46 2.00
C PHE A 43 -7.73 6.70 0.75
N GLU A 44 -8.04 7.29 -0.39
CA GLU A 44 -7.77 6.68 -1.69
C GLU A 44 -6.74 7.49 -2.43
N THR A 45 -5.89 6.80 -3.19
CA THR A 45 -4.89 7.46 -3.98
C THR A 45 -4.45 6.50 -5.09
N TYR A 46 -3.34 6.80 -5.75
CA TYR A 46 -2.79 5.92 -6.77
C TYR A 46 -1.29 5.77 -6.57
N THR A 47 -0.73 4.71 -7.14
CA THR A 47 0.66 4.34 -6.90
C THR A 47 1.59 4.94 -7.93
N ILE A 48 2.80 5.28 -7.47
CA ILE A 48 3.91 5.70 -8.32
C ILE A 48 5.10 4.85 -7.92
N PRO A 49 5.84 4.29 -8.87
CA PRO A 49 7.00 3.48 -8.49
C PRO A 49 8.14 4.36 -8.00
N GLY A 50 8.81 3.92 -6.95
CA GLY A 50 9.98 4.59 -6.42
C GLY A 50 11.24 3.86 -6.81
N GLU A 51 12.26 3.94 -5.96
CA GLU A 51 13.54 3.32 -6.21
C GLU A 51 13.44 1.82 -5.90
N PRO A 52 13.78 0.94 -6.84
CA PRO A 52 13.66 -0.50 -6.59
C PRO A 52 14.57 -0.95 -5.45
N GLY A 53 14.02 -1.75 -4.55
CA GLY A 53 14.78 -2.32 -3.44
C GLY A 53 15.03 -1.37 -2.29
N SER A 54 14.52 -0.14 -2.37
CA SER A 54 14.80 0.86 -1.36
C SER A 54 13.92 0.74 -0.12
N GLY A 55 12.80 0.04 -0.24
CA GLY A 55 11.81 0.04 0.83
C GLY A 55 11.05 1.35 0.91
N MET A 56 11.08 2.14 -0.15
CA MET A 56 10.47 3.47 -0.12
C MET A 56 8.95 3.37 -0.08
N ILE A 57 8.36 4.08 0.87
CA ILE A 57 6.92 4.30 0.91
C ILE A 57 6.75 5.74 1.31
N CYS A 58 6.26 6.56 0.39
CA CYS A 58 6.19 7.99 0.60
C CYS A 58 4.85 8.53 0.10
N LEU A 59 4.15 9.22 0.99
CA LEU A 59 2.89 9.84 0.60
C LEU A 59 3.13 11.25 0.12
N ASN A 60 2.53 11.58 -1.00
CA ASN A 60 2.75 12.85 -1.67
C ASN A 60 1.50 13.71 -1.62
N GLY A 61 1.69 15.03 -1.69
CA GLY A 61 0.58 15.98 -1.75
C GLY A 61 -0.28 15.94 -0.51
N PRO A 62 -1.58 16.21 -0.64
CA PRO A 62 -2.47 16.25 0.50
C PRO A 62 -2.54 14.96 1.29
N ALA A 63 -2.26 13.82 0.65
CA ALA A 63 -2.30 12.53 1.35
C ALA A 63 -1.29 12.47 2.49
N ALA A 64 -0.21 13.23 2.40
CA ALA A 64 0.81 13.23 3.44
C ALA A 64 0.28 13.74 4.77
N ARG A 65 -0.84 14.43 4.78
CA ARG A 65 -1.42 14.93 6.02
C ARG A 65 -2.12 13.86 6.82
N CYS A 66 -2.45 12.75 6.19
CA CYS A 66 -3.21 11.69 6.84
C CYS A 66 -2.36 10.71 7.60
N VAL A 67 -1.05 10.74 7.39
CA VAL A 67 -0.14 9.73 7.93
C VAL A 67 1.10 10.42 8.49
N ALA A 68 1.55 9.97 9.65
CA ALA A 68 2.78 10.48 10.25
C ALA A 68 3.91 9.49 10.00
N THR A 69 5.13 10.02 9.96
CA THR A 69 6.31 9.17 9.81
C THR A 69 6.35 8.16 10.94
N GLY A 70 6.57 6.91 10.59
CA GLY A 70 6.59 5.84 11.58
C GLY A 70 5.28 5.10 11.72
N ASP A 71 4.21 5.64 11.14
CA ASP A 71 2.92 4.93 11.19
C ASP A 71 2.97 3.67 10.35
N LYS A 72 2.24 2.67 10.79
CA LYS A 72 2.05 1.46 10.02
C LYS A 72 0.85 1.64 9.12
N ILE A 73 1.00 1.36 7.83
CA ILE A 73 -0.11 1.52 6.89
C ILE A 73 -0.35 0.21 6.14
N ILE A 74 -1.56 0.10 5.63
CA ILE A 74 -1.97 -1.01 4.78
C ILE A 74 -2.36 -0.42 3.43
N ILE A 75 -1.81 -0.97 2.36
CA ILE A 75 -2.15 -0.56 1.01
C ILE A 75 -3.00 -1.65 0.40
N ILE A 76 -4.20 -1.30 -0.06
CA ILE A 76 -5.18 -2.27 -0.54
C ILE A 76 -5.57 -1.92 -1.97
N ALA A 77 -5.44 -2.90 -2.87
CA ALA A 77 -5.94 -2.76 -4.23
C ALA A 77 -7.13 -3.69 -4.39
N TYR A 78 -8.10 -3.23 -5.17
CA TYR A 78 -9.33 -3.98 -5.37
C TYR A 78 -9.48 -4.32 -6.85
N ALA A 79 -10.23 -5.36 -7.13
CA ALA A 79 -10.53 -5.73 -8.50
C ALA A 79 -11.97 -6.18 -8.59
N ASP A 80 -12.61 -5.84 -9.71
CA ASP A 80 -13.96 -6.29 -9.98
C ASP A 80 -13.88 -7.60 -10.73
N MET A 81 -14.70 -8.56 -10.33
CA MET A 81 -14.66 -9.90 -10.93
C MET A 81 -16.05 -10.48 -11.02
N THR A 82 -16.22 -11.38 -11.98
CA THR A 82 -17.43 -12.17 -11.98
C THR A 82 -17.37 -13.20 -10.86
N PRO A 83 -18.51 -13.78 -10.46
CA PRO A 83 -18.47 -14.81 -9.43
C PRO A 83 -17.59 -16.00 -9.79
N GLU A 84 -17.54 -16.37 -11.07
CA GLU A 84 -16.67 -17.48 -11.49
C GLU A 84 -15.21 -17.13 -11.30
N GLU A 85 -14.82 -15.93 -11.70
CA GLU A 85 -13.44 -15.49 -11.53
C GLU A 85 -13.05 -15.43 -10.06
N ALA A 86 -13.99 -14.99 -9.23
CA ALA A 86 -13.71 -14.84 -7.80
C ALA A 86 -13.48 -16.18 -7.12
N LYS A 87 -14.09 -17.25 -7.63
CA LYS A 87 -13.95 -18.56 -7.00
C LYS A 87 -12.52 -19.10 -7.06
N THR A 88 -11.78 -18.73 -8.09
CA THR A 88 -10.43 -19.22 -8.26
C THR A 88 -9.37 -18.15 -8.02
N PHE A 89 -9.79 -16.92 -7.69
CA PHE A 89 -8.86 -15.84 -7.46
C PHE A 89 -8.14 -16.04 -6.14
N GLU A 90 -6.83 -15.86 -6.15
CA GLU A 90 -6.03 -15.92 -4.94
C GLU A 90 -5.43 -14.54 -4.70
N PRO A 91 -5.85 -13.85 -3.65
CA PRO A 91 -5.28 -12.54 -3.35
C PRO A 91 -3.82 -12.65 -2.98
N LYS A 92 -3.07 -11.60 -3.25
CA LYS A 92 -1.67 -11.56 -2.88
C LYS A 92 -1.52 -10.65 -1.70
N VAL A 93 -0.96 -11.18 -0.62
CA VAL A 93 -0.77 -10.41 0.61
C VAL A 93 0.72 -10.40 0.91
N VAL A 94 1.29 -9.20 1.00
CA VAL A 94 2.72 -9.03 1.21
C VAL A 94 2.93 -8.39 2.57
N PHE A 95 3.72 -9.04 3.41
CA PHE A 95 4.09 -8.51 4.72
C PHE A 95 5.51 -7.99 4.64
N VAL A 96 5.75 -6.85 5.28
CA VAL A 96 7.07 -6.24 5.25
C VAL A 96 7.60 -6.09 6.67
N ASP A 97 8.91 -5.95 6.77
CA ASP A 97 9.56 -5.72 8.06
C ASP A 97 9.69 -4.21 8.31
N ASP A 98 10.43 -3.85 9.34
CA ASP A 98 10.57 -2.45 9.74
C ASP A 98 11.28 -1.60 8.72
N GLU A 99 11.97 -2.21 7.76
CA GLU A 99 12.64 -1.50 6.69
C GLU A 99 11.89 -1.60 5.38
N ASN A 100 10.63 -2.04 5.45
CA ASN A 100 9.77 -2.20 4.28
C ASN A 100 10.32 -3.18 3.27
N GLN A 101 11.07 -4.17 3.75
CA GLN A 101 11.52 -5.27 2.91
C GLN A 101 10.56 -6.42 3.09
N ILE A 102 10.36 -7.21 2.06
CA ILE A 102 9.39 -8.29 2.11
C ILE A 102 9.83 -9.33 3.12
N SER A 103 8.97 -9.60 4.11
CA SER A 103 9.25 -10.64 5.09
C SER A 103 8.51 -11.92 4.73
N ARG A 104 7.34 -11.81 4.10
CA ARG A 104 6.61 -13.00 3.70
C ARG A 104 5.49 -12.61 2.75
N CYS A 105 5.11 -13.55 1.88
CA CYS A 105 3.99 -13.38 0.97
C CYS A 105 3.02 -14.52 1.19
N THR A 106 1.73 -14.20 1.19
CA THR A 106 0.71 -15.23 1.31
C THR A 106 -0.35 -14.98 0.25
N ASN A 107 -1.25 -15.93 0.08
CA ASN A 107 -2.36 -15.78 -0.86
C ASN A 107 -3.71 -15.81 -0.13
N TYR A 108 -3.71 -15.47 1.16
CA TYR A 108 -4.94 -15.42 1.93
C TYR A 108 -4.76 -14.46 3.10
N GLU A 109 -5.87 -14.03 3.68
CA GLU A 109 -5.87 -13.19 4.87
C GLU A 109 -6.55 -13.95 5.99
N ARG A 110 -6.01 -13.80 7.21
CA ARG A 110 -6.61 -14.38 8.36
C ARG A 110 -7.46 -13.36 9.06
N HIS A 111 -8.68 -13.77 9.35
CA HIS A 111 -9.64 -12.88 9.99
C HIS A 111 -9.15 -12.45 11.36
N GLY A 112 -9.10 -11.13 11.59
CA GLY A 112 -8.81 -10.59 12.92
C GLY A 112 -7.41 -10.80 13.45
N ARG A 113 -6.45 -11.15 12.62
CA ARG A 113 -5.11 -11.46 13.09
C ARG A 113 -4.14 -10.34 12.77
N LEU A 114 -4.13 -9.32 13.60
CA LEU A 114 -3.20 -8.21 13.39
C LEU A 114 -1.75 -8.62 13.51
N GLU A 115 -1.48 -9.62 14.31
CA GLU A 115 -0.12 -10.08 14.47
C GLU A 115 0.43 -10.71 13.20
N ASP A 116 -0.43 -10.98 12.23
CA ASP A 116 0.02 -11.47 10.94
C ASP A 116 0.52 -10.36 10.03
N MET A 117 0.40 -9.13 10.47
CA MET A 117 0.78 -7.98 9.66
C MET A 117 2.20 -7.53 9.91
#